data_aad70dcfd389f5185357bf850b5cc4fe
#
_entry.id   aad70dcfd389f5185357bf850b5cc4fe
#
_cell.length_a   1.000
_cell.length_b   1.000
_cell.length_c   1.000
_cell.angle_alpha   90.00
_cell.angle_beta   90.00
_cell.angle_gamma   90.00
#
_symmetry.space_group_name_H-M   'P 1'
#
loop_
_entity.id
_entity.type
_entity.pdbx_description
1 polymer ?
#
loop_
_entity_poly.entity_id
_entity_poly.type
_entity_poly.pdbx_seq_one_letter_code
_entity_poly.pdbx_strand_id
1 'polypeptide(L)'
;MIDDETSTCSILLIDDEPFAQEIIEHGLKTCVKHVLRYESSPARAVALVRELDITVVLVDLRMPDLDGFAFTRRLRADPATEHVPVIMLSSEDDPEVKAQAFAAGVNDYMVKWPDPRELVARVQYHNAACIARRERDAAFASLRVSQQQLAASESALHQAQKMEAIGQLTGGVAHDFNNVLQIIGGNLQLLKLVGGLNDAARTRVEMALAGVERGAKLSSHLLAFARRQPLQAVVLNPGHLLRQMDDMMRRVLGPNARIVTDIDPSLWSTLADPDQLNNVLLNLAINARDAMAGSGTLLIRASNAGGVSPAPGAALPPGMAAGEYVVIEVADTGKGMPPEILQRAFEPFFTTKPVGQGTGLGLSMAYGFVKQSGGDIVLASEVGRGTSVRIFLPRSEMEAAQPEAPADVPLFGGLETILVVEDEEDVRSSTCAILSALGYEVLEACDAAGAIAMVESGRHIDLVFTDVIMPGPVSSLQLGEAVRKHLPHAQVLYTSGYAEGVLAHEGKVSASVHLLQKPYHPDALSARIRHLLRRRGNAGQAAASSGATAS
;
A
#
# COMPACT_ATOMS: atom_id res chain seq x y z
N MET A 1 40.70 26.56 19.45
CA MET A 1 41.07 27.11 18.13
C MET A 1 39.84 26.88 17.28
N ILE A 2 39.03 27.92 17.14
CA ILE A 2 37.84 27.90 16.26
C ILE A 2 38.43 28.20 14.89
N ASP A 3 38.28 27.25 13.95
CA ASP A 3 38.66 27.44 12.56
C ASP A 3 37.87 28.64 12.01
N ASP A 4 38.60 29.73 11.84
CA ASP A 4 38.13 30.99 11.25
C ASP A 4 38.07 30.81 9.71
N GLU A 5 37.10 30.01 9.21
CA GLU A 5 36.68 30.12 7.82
C GLU A 5 35.94 31.45 7.65
N THR A 6 36.72 32.54 7.57
CA THR A 6 36.23 33.89 7.33
C THR A 6 35.44 33.90 6.03
N SER A 7 34.10 33.90 6.17
CA SER A 7 33.17 34.11 5.05
C SER A 7 33.57 35.37 4.30
N THR A 8 33.70 35.27 3.00
CA THR A 8 34.08 36.38 2.12
C THR A 8 33.07 37.51 2.28
N CYS A 9 33.53 38.70 2.70
CA CYS A 9 32.71 39.90 2.81
C CYS A 9 32.39 40.41 1.40
N SER A 10 31.13 40.39 0.98
CA SER A 10 30.69 40.90 -0.32
C SER A 10 30.11 42.29 -0.16
N ILE A 11 30.84 43.27 -0.61
CA ILE A 11 30.56 44.70 -0.41
C ILE A 11 30.12 45.32 -1.73
N LEU A 12 29.03 46.06 -1.72
CA LEU A 12 28.63 46.94 -2.84
C LEU A 12 28.78 48.37 -2.44
N LEU A 13 29.72 49.09 -3.11
CA LEU A 13 29.88 50.53 -2.99
C LEU A 13 29.05 51.24 -4.06
N ILE A 14 28.24 52.19 -3.62
CA ILE A 14 27.40 53.01 -4.49
C ILE A 14 27.80 54.47 -4.25
N ASP A 15 28.41 55.06 -5.26
CA ASP A 15 28.94 56.44 -5.21
C ASP A 15 29.05 56.93 -6.66
N ASP A 16 28.68 58.18 -6.95
CA ASP A 16 28.78 58.76 -8.29
C ASP A 16 30.20 59.23 -8.65
N GLU A 17 31.07 59.27 -7.64
CA GLU A 17 32.48 59.66 -7.80
C GLU A 17 33.38 58.42 -7.96
N PRO A 18 33.94 58.13 -9.16
CA PRO A 18 34.73 56.92 -9.39
C PRO A 18 35.94 56.73 -8.48
N PHE A 19 36.53 57.81 -8.00
CA PHE A 19 37.68 57.72 -7.11
C PHE A 19 37.31 57.19 -5.70
N ALA A 20 36.06 57.23 -5.32
CA ALA A 20 35.57 56.62 -4.09
C ALA A 20 35.91 55.12 -4.02
N GLN A 21 35.85 54.40 -5.16
CA GLN A 21 36.24 53.02 -5.22
C GLN A 21 37.68 52.78 -4.76
N GLU A 22 38.64 53.60 -5.27
CA GLU A 22 40.07 53.44 -4.96
C GLU A 22 40.34 53.67 -3.48
N ILE A 23 39.70 54.70 -2.87
CA ILE A 23 39.85 55.03 -1.47
C ILE A 23 39.32 53.92 -0.55
N ILE A 24 38.09 53.45 -0.84
CA ILE A 24 37.46 52.40 -0.05
C ILE A 24 38.21 51.08 -0.23
N GLU A 25 38.63 50.73 -1.42
CA GLU A 25 39.44 49.52 -1.67
C GLU A 25 40.78 49.59 -0.94
N HIS A 26 41.43 50.77 -0.91
CA HIS A 26 42.66 50.98 -0.14
C HIS A 26 42.40 50.84 1.37
N GLY A 27 41.29 51.37 1.88
CA GLY A 27 40.90 51.26 3.29
C GLY A 27 40.58 49.80 3.71
N LEU A 28 40.07 49.00 2.80
CA LEU A 28 39.72 47.60 3.04
C LEU A 28 40.90 46.62 2.90
N LYS A 29 42.10 47.05 2.47
CA LYS A 29 43.29 46.17 2.28
C LYS A 29 43.67 45.33 3.50
N THR A 30 43.27 45.73 4.70
CA THR A 30 43.51 44.99 5.95
C THR A 30 42.36 44.01 6.27
N CYS A 31 41.27 44.02 5.51
CA CYS A 31 40.18 43.10 5.66
C CYS A 31 40.55 41.73 5.04
N VAL A 32 40.40 40.64 5.79
CA VAL A 32 41.04 39.34 5.52
C VAL A 32 40.56 38.68 4.22
N LYS A 33 39.28 38.80 3.88
CA LYS A 33 38.72 38.35 2.58
C LYS A 33 37.53 39.24 2.22
N HIS A 34 37.61 40.00 1.14
CA HIS A 34 36.51 40.82 0.65
C HIS A 34 36.44 40.83 -0.87
N VAL A 35 35.25 41.06 -1.38
CA VAL A 35 34.96 41.35 -2.79
C VAL A 35 34.24 42.69 -2.80
N LEU A 36 34.93 43.75 -3.29
CA LEU A 36 34.32 45.06 -3.49
C LEU A 36 33.77 45.16 -4.90
N ARG A 37 32.50 45.52 -5.03
CA ARG A 37 31.85 45.88 -6.29
C ARG A 37 31.49 47.34 -6.25
N TYR A 38 31.63 48.02 -7.37
CA TYR A 38 31.31 49.43 -7.50
C TYR A 38 30.18 49.63 -8.50
N GLU A 39 29.24 50.50 -8.19
CA GLU A 39 28.15 50.89 -9.07
C GLU A 39 27.88 52.39 -8.91
N SER A 40 27.93 53.14 -10.01
CA SER A 40 27.69 54.60 -10.00
C SER A 40 26.21 54.97 -10.06
N SER A 41 25.34 54.02 -10.50
CA SER A 41 23.90 54.25 -10.64
C SER A 41 23.10 53.60 -9.50
N PRO A 42 22.47 54.37 -8.59
CA PRO A 42 21.65 53.81 -7.50
C PRO A 42 20.47 52.94 -8.02
N ALA A 43 19.95 53.24 -9.21
CA ALA A 43 18.87 52.48 -9.76
C ALA A 43 19.31 51.06 -10.16
N ARG A 44 20.52 50.90 -10.71
CA ARG A 44 21.12 49.59 -11.02
C ARG A 44 21.57 48.84 -9.77
N ALA A 45 22.04 49.58 -8.76
CA ALA A 45 22.50 49.00 -7.49
C ALA A 45 21.39 48.20 -6.77
N VAL A 46 20.12 48.64 -6.85
CA VAL A 46 18.99 47.88 -6.26
C VAL A 46 18.86 46.47 -6.90
N ALA A 47 19.03 46.38 -8.24
CA ALA A 47 19.02 45.10 -8.91
C ALA A 47 20.22 44.22 -8.51
N LEU A 48 21.41 44.81 -8.43
CA LEU A 48 22.63 44.10 -8.02
C LEU A 48 22.54 43.53 -6.60
N VAL A 49 21.93 44.23 -5.64
CA VAL A 49 21.72 43.74 -4.27
C VAL A 49 20.79 42.50 -4.27
N ARG A 50 19.83 42.46 -5.19
CA ARG A 50 18.90 41.33 -5.31
C ARG A 50 19.54 40.11 -6.02
N GLU A 51 20.36 40.36 -7.05
CA GLU A 51 20.94 39.31 -7.91
C GLU A 51 22.23 38.72 -7.33
N LEU A 52 22.97 39.52 -6.60
CA LEU A 52 24.24 39.13 -6.03
C LEU A 52 24.15 38.93 -4.53
N ASP A 53 25.02 38.06 -4.04
CA ASP A 53 25.07 37.74 -2.60
C ASP A 53 25.83 38.85 -1.81
N ILE A 54 25.25 40.04 -1.81
CA ILE A 54 25.80 41.20 -1.10
C ILE A 54 25.56 41.05 0.40
N THR A 55 26.61 41.24 1.22
CA THR A 55 26.53 41.18 2.68
C THR A 55 26.59 42.55 3.36
N VAL A 56 27.14 43.58 2.69
CA VAL A 56 27.18 44.97 3.18
C VAL A 56 27.07 45.90 1.98
N VAL A 57 26.24 46.92 2.11
CA VAL A 57 26.17 48.05 1.16
C VAL A 57 26.79 49.28 1.78
N LEU A 58 27.73 49.90 1.07
CA LEU A 58 28.25 51.25 1.33
C LEU A 58 27.58 52.19 0.34
N VAL A 59 26.90 53.24 0.78
CA VAL A 59 26.15 54.12 -0.11
C VAL A 59 26.47 55.58 0.20
N ASP A 60 26.80 56.35 -0.82
CA ASP A 60 26.90 57.83 -0.67
C ASP A 60 25.53 58.44 -0.39
N LEU A 61 25.51 59.45 0.45
CA LEU A 61 24.31 60.21 0.73
C LEU A 61 23.88 61.06 -0.47
N ARG A 62 24.80 61.72 -1.13
CA ARG A 62 24.49 62.69 -2.20
C ARG A 62 24.88 62.17 -3.56
N MET A 63 23.91 61.59 -4.25
CA MET A 63 24.07 61.07 -5.62
C MET A 63 23.06 61.73 -6.54
N PRO A 64 23.37 61.90 -7.84
CA PRO A 64 22.38 62.33 -8.83
C PRO A 64 21.26 61.28 -8.97
N ASP A 65 20.09 61.72 -9.34
CA ASP A 65 18.87 60.91 -9.62
C ASP A 65 18.21 60.28 -8.37
N LEU A 66 18.93 59.65 -7.49
CA LEU A 66 18.41 59.00 -6.30
C LEU A 66 19.41 59.12 -5.13
N ASP A 67 19.06 59.86 -4.10
CA ASP A 67 19.89 60.00 -2.92
C ASP A 67 19.99 58.72 -2.06
N GLY A 68 20.97 58.66 -1.17
CA GLY A 68 21.21 57.51 -0.32
C GLY A 68 20.02 57.16 0.60
N PHE A 69 19.20 58.14 1.00
CA PHE A 69 17.98 57.91 1.80
C PHE A 69 16.92 57.21 0.98
N ALA A 70 16.65 57.68 -0.24
CA ALA A 70 15.66 57.10 -1.12
C ALA A 70 16.07 55.69 -1.59
N PHE A 71 17.39 55.49 -1.84
CA PHE A 71 17.95 54.16 -2.13
C PHE A 71 17.70 53.21 -0.97
N THR A 72 18.05 53.61 0.27
CA THR A 72 17.84 52.78 1.47
C THR A 72 16.39 52.41 1.67
N ARG A 73 15.44 53.39 1.54
CA ARG A 73 14.02 53.12 1.63
C ARG A 73 13.53 52.09 0.60
N ARG A 74 14.11 52.11 -0.63
CA ARG A 74 13.79 51.09 -1.66
C ARG A 74 14.25 49.70 -1.25
N LEU A 75 15.47 49.57 -0.70
CA LEU A 75 15.94 48.26 -0.21
C LEU A 75 15.09 47.76 0.95
N ARG A 76 14.62 48.62 1.85
CA ARG A 76 13.77 48.21 3.00
C ARG A 76 12.34 47.86 2.60
N ALA A 77 11.86 48.35 1.46
CA ALA A 77 10.54 48.03 0.94
C ALA A 77 10.46 46.65 0.22
N ASP A 78 11.60 46.04 -0.04
CA ASP A 78 11.66 44.74 -0.74
C ASP A 78 12.08 43.63 0.23
N PRO A 79 11.25 42.60 0.48
CA PRO A 79 11.58 41.49 1.37
C PRO A 79 12.88 40.75 1.03
N ALA A 80 13.30 40.77 -0.25
CA ALA A 80 14.52 40.10 -0.69
C ALA A 80 15.79 40.86 -0.24
N THR A 81 15.71 42.19 -0.06
CA THR A 81 16.85 43.06 0.23
C THR A 81 16.75 43.84 1.56
N GLU A 82 15.58 43.82 2.21
CA GLU A 82 15.31 44.59 3.44
C GLU A 82 16.32 44.30 4.58
N HIS A 83 16.89 43.08 4.57
CA HIS A 83 17.76 42.59 5.61
C HIS A 83 19.26 42.94 5.38
N VAL A 84 19.64 43.42 4.19
CA VAL A 84 21.02 43.69 3.84
C VAL A 84 21.48 44.97 4.57
N PRO A 85 22.58 44.94 5.34
CA PRO A 85 23.08 46.10 6.04
C PRO A 85 23.52 47.20 5.08
N VAL A 86 23.12 48.44 5.41
CA VAL A 86 23.48 49.64 4.67
C VAL A 86 24.27 50.57 5.59
N ILE A 87 25.48 50.91 5.19
CA ILE A 87 26.32 51.91 5.83
C ILE A 87 26.34 53.14 4.92
N MET A 88 25.89 54.27 5.42
CA MET A 88 25.86 55.50 4.66
C MET A 88 27.18 56.26 4.80
N LEU A 89 27.74 56.70 3.69
CA LEU A 89 28.91 57.56 3.61
C LEU A 89 28.46 59.00 3.31
N SER A 90 28.99 60.01 4.01
CA SER A 90 28.63 61.40 3.78
C SER A 90 29.75 62.34 4.15
N SER A 91 29.88 63.44 3.43
CA SER A 91 30.80 64.54 3.79
C SER A 91 30.31 65.39 4.98
N GLU A 92 29.05 65.20 5.40
CA GLU A 92 28.39 65.96 6.45
C GLU A 92 28.46 65.22 7.79
N ASP A 93 28.86 65.92 8.84
CA ASP A 93 28.84 65.43 10.22
C ASP A 93 27.74 66.14 11.03
N ASP A 94 26.53 66.17 10.49
CA ASP A 94 25.37 66.84 11.08
C ASP A 94 24.47 65.80 11.81
N PRO A 95 24.13 66.08 13.08
CA PRO A 95 23.25 65.22 13.85
C PRO A 95 21.85 65.03 13.22
N GLU A 96 21.28 66.04 12.54
CA GLU A 96 19.97 65.96 11.89
C GLU A 96 20.03 65.03 10.67
N VAL A 97 21.10 65.12 9.88
CA VAL A 97 21.33 64.22 8.72
C VAL A 97 21.49 62.77 9.18
N LYS A 98 22.25 62.52 10.26
CA LYS A 98 22.39 61.22 10.87
C LYS A 98 21.04 60.63 11.33
N ALA A 99 20.21 61.45 12.01
CA ALA A 99 18.88 61.04 12.44
C ALA A 99 17.97 60.65 11.26
N GLN A 100 18.03 61.43 10.17
CA GLN A 100 17.31 61.13 8.94
C GLN A 100 17.79 59.82 8.27
N ALA A 101 19.10 59.54 8.30
CA ALA A 101 19.68 58.31 7.77
C ALA A 101 19.12 57.07 8.52
N PHE A 102 19.17 57.08 9.84
CA PHE A 102 18.60 55.99 10.65
C PHE A 102 17.09 55.88 10.49
N ALA A 103 16.37 56.99 10.37
CA ALA A 103 14.93 56.96 10.07
C ALA A 103 14.60 56.38 8.68
N ALA A 104 15.53 56.51 7.71
CA ALA A 104 15.41 55.87 6.40
C ALA A 104 15.71 54.35 6.43
N GLY A 105 16.23 53.82 7.54
CA GLY A 105 16.58 52.42 7.72
C GLY A 105 18.07 52.08 7.46
N VAL A 106 18.96 53.07 7.50
CA VAL A 106 20.42 52.87 7.46
C VAL A 106 20.85 52.17 8.74
N ASN A 107 21.77 51.23 8.65
CA ASN A 107 22.29 50.49 9.81
C ASN A 107 23.46 51.21 10.49
N ASP A 108 24.22 52.00 9.73
CA ASP A 108 25.33 52.75 10.24
C ASP A 108 25.64 53.98 9.36
N TYR A 109 26.33 54.97 9.93
CA TYR A 109 26.69 56.24 9.27
C TYR A 109 28.14 56.56 9.49
N MET A 110 28.86 56.91 8.42
CA MET A 110 30.28 57.26 8.47
C MET A 110 30.55 58.56 7.70
N VAL A 111 31.44 59.39 8.24
CA VAL A 111 31.89 60.57 7.53
C VAL A 111 32.93 60.19 6.46
N LYS A 112 32.78 60.73 5.22
CA LYS A 112 33.77 60.57 4.15
C LYS A 112 35.05 61.29 4.58
N TRP A 113 36.21 60.85 4.48
CA TRP A 113 36.77 59.53 4.18
C TRP A 113 37.19 58.91 5.50
N PRO A 114 36.65 57.80 5.90
CA PRO A 114 36.86 57.24 7.24
C PRO A 114 38.30 56.72 7.42
N ASP A 115 38.73 56.68 8.67
CA ASP A 115 39.98 55.96 9.04
C ASP A 115 39.83 54.48 8.59
N PRO A 116 40.83 53.91 7.90
CA PRO A 116 40.75 52.50 7.43
C PRO A 116 40.39 51.51 8.53
N ARG A 117 40.82 51.70 9.76
CA ARG A 117 40.48 50.80 10.88
C ARG A 117 39.02 50.90 11.27
N GLU A 118 38.42 52.10 11.21
CA GLU A 118 37.01 52.29 11.49
C GLU A 118 36.15 51.65 10.35
N LEU A 119 36.52 51.88 9.10
CA LEU A 119 35.84 51.29 7.94
C LEU A 119 35.82 49.76 8.05
N VAL A 120 36.97 49.14 8.27
CA VAL A 120 37.10 47.69 8.40
C VAL A 120 36.27 47.15 9.56
N ALA A 121 36.37 47.78 10.74
CA ALA A 121 35.64 47.32 11.92
C ALA A 121 34.11 47.34 11.72
N ARG A 122 33.56 48.40 11.12
CA ARG A 122 32.12 48.54 10.86
C ARG A 122 31.64 47.56 9.76
N VAL A 123 32.39 47.46 8.68
CA VAL A 123 32.08 46.50 7.60
C VAL A 123 32.10 45.07 8.13
N GLN A 124 33.10 44.67 8.90
CA GLN A 124 33.18 43.34 9.50
C GLN A 124 32.03 43.07 10.47
N TYR A 125 31.68 44.04 11.32
CA TYR A 125 30.57 43.92 12.25
C TYR A 125 29.24 43.66 11.52
N HIS A 126 28.92 44.46 10.49
CA HIS A 126 27.69 44.33 9.74
C HIS A 126 27.69 43.09 8.85
N ASN A 127 28.82 42.70 8.27
CA ASN A 127 28.96 41.43 7.54
C ASN A 127 28.67 40.23 8.44
N ALA A 128 29.30 40.15 9.62
CA ALA A 128 29.06 39.06 10.56
C ALA A 128 27.58 38.98 11.00
N ALA A 129 26.97 40.13 11.28
CA ALA A 129 25.55 40.19 11.63
C ALA A 129 24.63 39.71 10.49
N CYS A 130 24.95 40.05 9.24
CA CYS A 130 24.22 39.62 8.07
C CYS A 130 24.31 38.08 7.88
N ILE A 131 25.52 37.55 7.98
CA ILE A 131 25.76 36.10 7.84
C ILE A 131 25.07 35.32 8.95
N ALA A 132 25.25 35.70 10.21
CA ALA A 132 24.60 35.04 11.35
C ALA A 132 23.07 35.03 11.23
N ARG A 133 22.49 36.13 10.72
CA ARG A 133 21.05 36.18 10.44
C ARG A 133 20.63 35.15 9.37
N ARG A 134 21.36 35.11 8.24
CA ARG A 134 21.06 34.15 7.14
C ARG A 134 21.18 32.70 7.60
N GLU A 135 22.23 32.36 8.35
CA GLU A 135 22.44 31.02 8.91
C GLU A 135 21.29 30.62 9.85
N ARG A 136 20.91 31.54 10.73
CA ARG A 136 19.78 31.34 11.63
C ARG A 136 18.48 31.07 10.85
N ASP A 137 18.18 31.92 9.87
CA ASP A 137 16.94 31.82 9.09
C ASP A 137 16.90 30.50 8.25
N ALA A 138 18.04 30.09 7.69
CA ALA A 138 18.21 28.81 7.02
C ALA A 138 18.03 27.62 7.99
N ALA A 139 18.59 27.69 9.19
CA ALA A 139 18.44 26.67 10.23
C ALA A 139 16.98 26.53 10.68
N PHE A 140 16.25 27.65 10.87
CA PHE A 140 14.83 27.63 11.19
C PHE A 140 13.98 27.01 10.06
N ALA A 141 14.29 27.33 8.81
CA ALA A 141 13.59 26.72 7.67
C ALA A 141 13.80 25.20 7.62
N SER A 142 15.03 24.74 7.80
CA SER A 142 15.37 23.31 7.85
C SER A 142 14.70 22.59 9.02
N LEU A 143 14.73 23.20 10.22
CA LEU A 143 14.06 22.63 11.41
C LEU A 143 12.57 22.47 11.18
N ARG A 144 11.91 23.46 10.57
CA ARG A 144 10.47 23.40 10.27
C ARG A 144 10.13 22.27 9.34
N VAL A 145 10.92 22.05 8.28
CA VAL A 145 10.74 20.92 7.36
C VAL A 145 10.91 19.59 8.09
N SER A 146 11.95 19.46 8.91
CA SER A 146 12.22 18.25 9.69
C SER A 146 11.09 17.93 10.67
N GLN A 147 10.55 18.94 11.37
CA GLN A 147 9.41 18.77 12.28
C GLN A 147 8.15 18.31 11.54
N GLN A 148 7.87 18.84 10.36
CA GLN A 148 6.73 18.41 9.56
C GLN A 148 6.87 16.94 9.11
N GLN A 149 8.07 16.54 8.69
CA GLN A 149 8.36 15.16 8.32
C GLN A 149 8.22 14.20 9.50
N LEU A 150 8.72 14.59 10.68
CA LEU A 150 8.61 13.80 11.90
C LEU A 150 7.14 13.60 12.28
N ALA A 151 6.34 14.67 12.32
CA ALA A 151 4.91 14.58 12.64
C ALA A 151 4.12 13.68 11.66
N ALA A 152 4.45 13.75 10.36
CA ALA A 152 3.86 12.86 9.36
C ALA A 152 4.26 11.40 9.57
N SER A 153 5.53 11.14 9.92
CA SER A 153 6.04 9.79 10.21
C SER A 153 5.42 9.20 11.48
N GLU A 154 5.29 9.98 12.56
CA GLU A 154 4.63 9.57 13.80
C GLU A 154 3.16 9.22 13.57
N SER A 155 2.44 10.04 12.80
CA SER A 155 1.04 9.75 12.45
C SER A 155 0.91 8.44 11.66
N ALA A 156 1.79 8.21 10.68
CA ALA A 156 1.82 6.96 9.91
C ALA A 156 2.15 5.74 10.79
N LEU A 157 3.10 5.87 11.72
CA LEU A 157 3.45 4.80 12.66
C LEU A 157 2.29 4.46 13.60
N HIS A 158 1.63 5.47 14.17
CA HIS A 158 0.45 5.28 15.02
C HIS A 158 -0.69 4.55 14.27
N GLN A 159 -0.92 4.94 13.02
CA GLN A 159 -1.92 4.28 12.18
C GLN A 159 -1.55 2.81 11.91
N ALA A 160 -0.26 2.53 11.63
CA ALA A 160 0.23 1.18 11.41
C ALA A 160 0.10 0.30 12.67
N GLN A 161 0.48 0.81 13.85
CA GLN A 161 0.33 0.11 15.14
C GLN A 161 -1.14 -0.18 15.48
N LYS A 162 -2.03 0.80 15.27
CA LYS A 162 -3.47 0.60 15.46
C LYS A 162 -4.01 -0.50 14.55
N MET A 163 -3.55 -0.53 13.29
CA MET A 163 -3.94 -1.55 12.33
C MET A 163 -3.42 -2.94 12.70
N GLU A 164 -2.20 -3.04 13.19
CA GLU A 164 -1.59 -4.29 13.66
C GLU A 164 -2.35 -4.86 14.86
N ALA A 165 -2.68 -4.03 15.86
CA ALA A 165 -3.45 -4.45 17.03
C ALA A 165 -4.86 -4.95 16.65
N ILE A 166 -5.55 -4.25 15.74
CA ILE A 166 -6.84 -4.67 15.19
C ILE A 166 -6.66 -6.00 14.43
N GLY A 167 -5.58 -6.16 13.67
CA GLY A 167 -5.27 -7.37 12.93
C GLY A 167 -5.14 -8.60 13.83
N GLN A 168 -4.36 -8.52 14.90
CA GLN A 168 -4.17 -9.63 15.84
C GLN A 168 -5.46 -10.04 16.52
N LEU A 169 -6.23 -9.07 17.03
CA LEU A 169 -7.51 -9.34 17.70
C LEU A 169 -8.54 -9.94 16.74
N THR A 170 -8.67 -9.39 15.52
CA THR A 170 -9.63 -9.86 14.54
C THR A 170 -9.29 -11.27 14.04
N GLY A 171 -7.97 -11.59 13.96
CA GLY A 171 -7.51 -12.91 13.54
C GLY A 171 -7.98 -14.01 14.48
N GLY A 172 -7.83 -13.86 15.80
CA GLY A 172 -8.28 -14.84 16.79
C GLY A 172 -9.81 -15.01 16.77
N VAL A 173 -10.54 -13.90 16.81
CA VAL A 173 -12.02 -13.95 16.80
C VAL A 173 -12.56 -14.62 15.54
N ALA A 174 -11.98 -14.35 14.37
CA ALA A 174 -12.44 -14.95 13.12
C ALA A 174 -12.14 -16.45 13.04
N HIS A 175 -11.05 -16.92 13.62
CA HIS A 175 -10.76 -18.35 13.76
C HIS A 175 -11.86 -19.04 14.56
N ASP A 176 -12.15 -18.58 15.75
CA ASP A 176 -13.16 -19.18 16.63
C ASP A 176 -14.55 -19.14 15.96
N PHE A 177 -14.84 -18.05 15.25
CA PHE A 177 -16.09 -17.92 14.50
C PHE A 177 -16.18 -18.92 13.34
N ASN A 178 -15.08 -19.17 12.62
CA ASN A 178 -15.03 -20.16 11.55
C ASN A 178 -15.21 -21.59 12.08
N ASN A 179 -14.67 -21.94 13.25
CA ASN A 179 -14.87 -23.21 13.90
C ASN A 179 -16.35 -23.44 14.26
N VAL A 180 -17.00 -22.44 14.87
CA VAL A 180 -18.44 -22.50 15.14
C VAL A 180 -19.26 -22.69 13.86
N LEU A 181 -18.94 -21.96 12.80
CA LEU A 181 -19.62 -22.11 11.50
C LEU A 181 -19.37 -23.48 10.86
N GLN A 182 -18.17 -24.05 11.01
CA GLN A 182 -17.83 -25.39 10.54
C GLN A 182 -18.68 -26.46 11.25
N ILE A 183 -18.81 -26.36 12.59
CA ILE A 183 -19.63 -27.27 13.40
C ILE A 183 -21.11 -27.18 12.97
N ILE A 184 -21.67 -25.98 12.90
CA ILE A 184 -23.08 -25.77 12.51
C ILE A 184 -23.31 -26.27 11.08
N GLY A 185 -22.45 -25.89 10.14
CA GLY A 185 -22.53 -26.27 8.75
C GLY A 185 -22.41 -27.80 8.55
N GLY A 186 -21.41 -28.41 9.24
CA GLY A 186 -21.19 -29.85 9.20
C GLY A 186 -22.41 -30.66 9.67
N ASN A 187 -23.00 -30.28 10.82
CA ASN A 187 -24.19 -30.94 11.34
C ASN A 187 -25.41 -30.78 10.42
N LEU A 188 -25.63 -29.62 9.83
CA LEU A 188 -26.71 -29.39 8.87
C LEU A 188 -26.51 -30.21 7.60
N GLN A 189 -25.29 -30.38 7.14
CA GLN A 189 -24.94 -31.19 5.97
C GLN A 189 -25.09 -32.67 6.26
N LEU A 190 -24.71 -33.15 7.46
CA LEU A 190 -24.96 -34.52 7.90
C LEU A 190 -26.46 -34.85 7.92
N LEU A 191 -27.30 -33.95 8.43
CA LEU A 191 -28.77 -34.12 8.38
C LEU A 191 -29.28 -34.27 6.95
N LYS A 192 -28.67 -33.57 5.98
CA LYS A 192 -29.02 -33.70 4.55
C LYS A 192 -28.55 -35.02 3.94
N LEU A 193 -27.36 -35.51 4.34
CA LEU A 193 -26.78 -36.76 3.84
C LEU A 193 -27.48 -38.02 4.38
N VAL A 194 -27.81 -38.04 5.68
CA VAL A 194 -28.47 -39.19 6.34
C VAL A 194 -29.86 -39.43 5.79
N GLY A 195 -30.53 -38.45 5.21
CA GLY A 195 -31.82 -38.56 4.60
C GLY A 195 -32.99 -38.57 5.61
N GLY A 196 -34.21 -38.87 5.14
CA GLY A 196 -35.41 -38.91 6.00
C GLY A 196 -36.05 -37.57 6.30
N LEU A 197 -35.50 -36.47 5.81
CA LEU A 197 -36.07 -35.12 5.97
C LEU A 197 -37.29 -34.95 5.03
N ASN A 198 -38.39 -34.45 5.60
CA ASN A 198 -39.51 -33.98 4.78
C ASN A 198 -39.14 -32.66 4.08
N ASP A 199 -39.91 -32.25 3.06
CA ASP A 199 -39.62 -31.07 2.24
C ASP A 199 -39.51 -29.77 3.08
N ALA A 200 -40.36 -29.64 4.10
CA ALA A 200 -40.32 -28.48 4.99
C ALA A 200 -39.01 -28.41 5.83
N ALA A 201 -38.53 -29.55 6.33
CA ALA A 201 -37.28 -29.66 7.05
C ALA A 201 -36.07 -29.43 6.14
N ARG A 202 -36.11 -29.98 4.91
CA ARG A 202 -35.09 -29.79 3.88
C ARG A 202 -34.92 -28.31 3.55
N THR A 203 -36.01 -27.59 3.28
CA THR A 203 -35.99 -26.13 3.02
C THR A 203 -35.39 -25.37 4.19
N ARG A 204 -35.68 -25.72 5.45
CA ARG A 204 -35.12 -25.06 6.63
C ARG A 204 -33.63 -25.32 6.78
N VAL A 205 -33.15 -26.53 6.52
CA VAL A 205 -31.71 -26.87 6.50
C VAL A 205 -31.00 -26.08 5.42
N GLU A 206 -31.58 -25.96 4.22
CA GLU A 206 -30.97 -25.15 3.14
C GLU A 206 -30.89 -23.65 3.49
N MET A 207 -31.94 -23.10 4.11
CA MET A 207 -31.91 -21.71 4.61
C MET A 207 -30.86 -21.52 5.69
N ALA A 208 -30.67 -22.46 6.61
CA ALA A 208 -29.67 -22.43 7.65
C ALA A 208 -28.24 -22.50 7.07
N LEU A 209 -27.99 -23.41 6.11
CA LEU A 209 -26.74 -23.53 5.37
C LEU A 209 -26.38 -22.22 4.64
N ALA A 210 -27.35 -21.59 3.97
CA ALA A 210 -27.16 -20.28 3.37
C ALA A 210 -26.82 -19.19 4.42
N GLY A 211 -27.30 -19.32 5.65
CA GLY A 211 -26.90 -18.49 6.79
C GLY A 211 -25.44 -18.69 7.17
N VAL A 212 -25.00 -19.94 7.30
CA VAL A 212 -23.61 -20.33 7.59
C VAL A 212 -22.66 -19.78 6.51
N GLU A 213 -23.01 -19.93 5.23
CA GLU A 213 -22.20 -19.39 4.13
C GLU A 213 -22.05 -17.86 4.18
N ARG A 214 -23.13 -17.15 4.54
CA ARG A 214 -23.05 -15.68 4.74
C ARG A 214 -22.13 -15.31 5.90
N GLY A 215 -22.21 -16.06 7.00
CA GLY A 215 -21.33 -15.89 8.16
C GLY A 215 -19.86 -16.13 7.80
N ALA A 216 -19.56 -17.20 7.06
CA ALA A 216 -18.22 -17.54 6.58
C ALA A 216 -17.64 -16.45 5.67
N LYS A 217 -18.43 -15.91 4.75
CA LYS A 217 -18.02 -14.76 3.92
C LYS A 217 -17.71 -13.52 4.75
N LEU A 218 -18.52 -13.22 5.77
CA LEU A 218 -18.27 -12.09 6.67
C LEU A 218 -16.97 -12.27 7.46
N SER A 219 -16.74 -13.48 7.99
CA SER A 219 -15.51 -13.85 8.69
C SER A 219 -14.28 -13.71 7.78
N SER A 220 -14.35 -14.22 6.54
CA SER A 220 -13.27 -14.07 5.55
C SER A 220 -12.97 -12.60 5.23
N HIS A 221 -14.00 -11.75 5.12
CA HIS A 221 -13.82 -10.31 4.92
C HIS A 221 -13.15 -9.63 6.11
N LEU A 222 -13.49 -10.01 7.35
CA LEU A 222 -12.85 -9.51 8.56
C LEU A 222 -11.37 -9.92 8.62
N LEU A 223 -11.06 -11.17 8.26
CA LEU A 223 -9.70 -11.68 8.21
C LEU A 223 -8.83 -10.99 7.14
N ALA A 224 -9.38 -10.79 5.95
CA ALA A 224 -8.68 -10.11 4.86
C ALA A 224 -8.31 -8.66 5.23
N PHE A 225 -9.15 -8.00 6.07
CA PHE A 225 -8.86 -6.68 6.60
C PHE A 225 -7.79 -6.69 7.70
N ALA A 226 -7.82 -7.70 8.58
CA ALA A 226 -7.03 -7.76 9.81
C ALA A 226 -5.56 -8.12 9.58
N ARG A 227 -5.21 -8.76 8.49
CA ARG A 227 -3.84 -9.21 8.19
C ARG A 227 -3.32 -8.63 6.88
N ARG A 228 -2.08 -8.20 6.90
CA ARG A 228 -1.21 -8.18 5.72
C ARG A 228 -0.90 -9.65 5.39
N GLN A 229 -1.83 -10.37 4.75
CA GLN A 229 -1.48 -11.67 4.20
C GLN A 229 -0.33 -11.46 3.20
N PRO A 230 0.77 -12.24 3.26
CA PRO A 230 1.71 -12.26 2.17
C PRO A 230 0.93 -12.67 0.91
N LEU A 231 0.94 -11.80 -0.11
CA LEU A 231 0.30 -12.09 -1.38
C LEU A 231 0.93 -13.33 -1.99
N GLN A 232 0.13 -14.29 -2.40
CA GLN A 232 0.56 -15.35 -3.31
C GLN A 232 0.57 -14.81 -4.74
N ALA A 233 1.49 -13.88 -4.96
CA ALA A 233 1.61 -13.23 -6.23
C ALA A 233 2.13 -14.23 -7.27
N VAL A 234 1.33 -14.50 -8.27
CA VAL A 234 1.69 -15.28 -9.45
C VAL A 234 1.59 -14.40 -10.70
N VAL A 235 2.36 -14.75 -11.71
CA VAL A 235 2.23 -14.07 -13.00
C VAL A 235 0.93 -14.53 -13.66
N LEU A 236 0.00 -13.60 -13.84
CA LEU A 236 -1.31 -13.87 -14.43
C LEU A 236 -1.66 -12.83 -15.51
N ASN A 237 -2.48 -13.24 -16.47
CA ASN A 237 -3.13 -12.33 -17.41
C ASN A 237 -4.53 -11.99 -16.88
N PRO A 238 -4.79 -10.73 -16.46
CA PRO A 238 -6.08 -10.36 -15.88
C PRO A 238 -7.26 -10.54 -16.83
N GLY A 239 -7.02 -10.52 -18.15
CA GLY A 239 -8.07 -10.76 -19.15
C GLY A 239 -8.61 -12.17 -19.11
N HIS A 240 -7.81 -13.19 -18.77
CA HIS A 240 -8.29 -14.55 -18.55
C HIS A 240 -9.18 -14.65 -17.32
N LEU A 241 -8.74 -14.03 -16.21
CA LEU A 241 -9.48 -13.98 -14.96
C LEU A 241 -10.85 -13.31 -15.14
N LEU A 242 -10.89 -12.16 -15.80
CA LEU A 242 -12.14 -11.43 -16.08
C LEU A 242 -13.13 -12.25 -16.91
N ARG A 243 -12.65 -13.02 -17.90
CA ARG A 243 -13.53 -13.90 -18.70
C ARG A 243 -14.11 -15.06 -17.86
N GLN A 244 -13.31 -15.63 -16.95
CA GLN A 244 -13.78 -16.69 -16.04
C GLN A 244 -14.84 -16.18 -15.04
N MET A 245 -14.74 -14.89 -14.65
CA MET A 245 -15.67 -14.28 -13.71
C MET A 245 -17.00 -13.81 -14.34
N ASP A 246 -17.14 -13.78 -15.67
CA ASP A 246 -18.32 -13.20 -16.34
C ASP A 246 -19.63 -13.82 -15.85
N ASP A 247 -19.71 -15.14 -15.82
CA ASP A 247 -20.91 -15.87 -15.34
C ASP A 247 -21.22 -15.63 -13.86
N MET A 248 -20.19 -15.49 -13.04
CA MET A 248 -20.34 -15.20 -11.62
C MET A 248 -20.83 -13.77 -11.41
N MET A 249 -20.27 -12.81 -12.14
CA MET A 249 -20.69 -11.41 -12.08
C MET A 249 -22.13 -11.23 -12.55
N ARG A 250 -22.57 -11.93 -13.61
CA ARG A 250 -23.96 -11.93 -14.07
C ARG A 250 -24.93 -12.40 -12.98
N ARG A 251 -24.57 -13.46 -12.26
CA ARG A 251 -25.39 -13.96 -11.13
C ARG A 251 -25.48 -12.97 -9.97
N VAL A 252 -24.38 -12.27 -9.68
CA VAL A 252 -24.31 -11.28 -8.60
C VAL A 252 -25.10 -10.02 -8.91
N LEU A 253 -25.02 -9.51 -10.14
CA LEU A 253 -25.72 -8.31 -10.59
C LEU A 253 -27.23 -8.52 -10.80
N GLY A 254 -27.62 -9.74 -11.12
CA GLY A 254 -29.01 -10.08 -11.40
C GLY A 254 -29.45 -9.76 -12.85
N PRO A 255 -30.68 -10.15 -13.23
CA PRO A 255 -31.13 -10.15 -14.62
C PRO A 255 -31.35 -8.75 -15.22
N ASN A 256 -31.52 -7.73 -14.40
CA ASN A 256 -31.84 -6.36 -14.85
C ASN A 256 -30.59 -5.47 -15.06
N ALA A 257 -29.41 -5.94 -14.73
CA ALA A 257 -28.16 -5.21 -14.94
C ALA A 257 -27.42 -5.73 -16.18
N ARG A 258 -26.92 -4.81 -17.00
CA ARG A 258 -26.13 -5.12 -18.20
C ARG A 258 -24.65 -5.08 -17.86
N ILE A 259 -23.90 -6.15 -18.19
CA ILE A 259 -22.43 -6.15 -18.14
C ILE A 259 -21.89 -5.90 -19.55
N VAL A 260 -20.93 -4.98 -19.64
CA VAL A 260 -20.15 -4.73 -20.85
C VAL A 260 -18.69 -4.96 -20.52
N THR A 261 -18.07 -5.96 -21.15
CA THR A 261 -16.68 -6.31 -20.95
C THR A 261 -15.86 -5.94 -22.17
N ASP A 262 -14.82 -5.11 -21.98
CA ASP A 262 -13.92 -4.59 -23.00
C ASP A 262 -12.47 -4.89 -22.61
N ILE A 263 -11.88 -5.94 -23.16
CA ILE A 263 -10.55 -6.45 -22.82
C ILE A 263 -9.64 -6.30 -24.04
N ASP A 264 -8.55 -5.56 -23.88
CA ASP A 264 -7.52 -5.42 -24.90
C ASP A 264 -6.95 -6.81 -25.27
N PRO A 265 -6.96 -7.22 -26.55
CA PRO A 265 -6.38 -8.49 -26.97
C PRO A 265 -4.88 -8.62 -26.67
N SER A 266 -4.17 -7.50 -26.58
CA SER A 266 -2.73 -7.41 -26.28
C SER A 266 -2.44 -7.13 -24.80
N LEU A 267 -3.39 -7.45 -23.90
CA LEU A 267 -3.26 -7.17 -22.47
C LEU A 267 -2.03 -7.86 -21.87
N TRP A 268 -1.20 -7.08 -21.17
CA TRP A 268 0.01 -7.57 -20.53
C TRP A 268 -0.30 -8.46 -19.32
N SER A 269 0.70 -9.26 -18.93
CA SER A 269 0.69 -9.98 -17.66
C SER A 269 1.07 -9.07 -16.50
N THR A 270 0.60 -9.40 -15.31
CA THR A 270 0.95 -8.72 -14.05
C THR A 270 1.27 -9.75 -12.97
N LEU A 271 2.01 -9.32 -11.94
CA LEU A 271 2.29 -10.13 -10.76
C LEU A 271 1.27 -9.77 -9.68
N ALA A 272 0.28 -10.63 -9.46
CA ALA A 272 -0.78 -10.41 -8.48
C ALA A 272 -1.33 -11.73 -7.94
N ASP A 273 -1.99 -11.65 -6.78
CA ASP A 273 -2.72 -12.78 -6.20
C ASP A 273 -4.09 -12.90 -6.89
N PRO A 274 -4.36 -14.02 -7.60
CA PRO A 274 -5.60 -14.18 -8.37
C PRO A 274 -6.86 -14.19 -7.50
N ASP A 275 -6.80 -14.77 -6.29
CA ASP A 275 -7.95 -14.87 -5.40
C ASP A 275 -8.27 -13.51 -4.78
N GLN A 276 -7.26 -12.73 -4.42
CA GLN A 276 -7.44 -11.36 -3.94
C GLN A 276 -7.98 -10.46 -5.05
N LEU A 277 -7.47 -10.58 -6.27
CA LEU A 277 -7.98 -9.81 -7.41
C LEU A 277 -9.45 -10.17 -7.71
N ASN A 278 -9.80 -11.46 -7.67
CA ASN A 278 -11.20 -11.93 -7.80
C ASN A 278 -12.09 -11.29 -6.73
N ASN A 279 -11.65 -11.29 -5.47
CA ASN A 279 -12.38 -10.71 -4.35
C ASN A 279 -12.59 -9.20 -4.53
N VAL A 280 -11.56 -8.47 -4.97
CA VAL A 280 -11.66 -7.03 -5.27
C VAL A 280 -12.68 -6.77 -6.36
N LEU A 281 -12.61 -7.48 -7.49
CA LEU A 281 -13.53 -7.31 -8.61
C LEU A 281 -14.98 -7.64 -8.23
N LEU A 282 -15.18 -8.69 -7.44
CA LEU A 282 -16.49 -9.07 -6.92
C LEU A 282 -17.07 -8.01 -5.98
N ASN A 283 -16.25 -7.47 -5.08
CA ASN A 283 -16.65 -6.39 -4.18
C ASN A 283 -17.04 -5.12 -4.95
N LEU A 284 -16.30 -4.78 -6.01
CA LEU A 284 -16.64 -3.64 -6.88
C LEU A 284 -17.96 -3.89 -7.61
N ALA A 285 -18.20 -5.10 -8.12
CA ALA A 285 -19.47 -5.47 -8.77
C ALA A 285 -20.66 -5.42 -7.80
N ILE A 286 -20.49 -5.87 -6.55
CA ILE A 286 -21.54 -5.78 -5.51
C ILE A 286 -21.84 -4.30 -5.18
N ASN A 287 -20.80 -3.47 -5.03
CA ASN A 287 -20.98 -2.04 -4.78
C ASN A 287 -21.70 -1.34 -5.94
N ALA A 288 -21.34 -1.67 -7.17
CA ALA A 288 -21.99 -1.19 -8.37
C ALA A 288 -23.48 -1.59 -8.43
N ARG A 289 -23.81 -2.86 -8.17
CA ARG A 289 -25.20 -3.33 -8.09
C ARG A 289 -26.03 -2.52 -7.09
N ASP A 290 -25.47 -2.33 -5.90
CA ASP A 290 -26.17 -1.60 -4.83
C ASP A 290 -26.33 -0.11 -5.19
N ALA A 291 -25.34 0.49 -5.88
CA ALA A 291 -25.42 1.87 -6.36
C ALA A 291 -26.42 2.05 -7.51
N MET A 292 -26.59 1.03 -8.34
CA MET A 292 -27.56 0.99 -9.46
C MET A 292 -28.97 0.52 -9.04
N ALA A 293 -29.19 0.21 -7.77
CA ALA A 293 -30.46 -0.38 -7.28
C ALA A 293 -30.93 -1.60 -8.09
N GLY A 294 -29.97 -2.41 -8.58
CA GLY A 294 -30.22 -3.64 -9.35
C GLY A 294 -30.51 -3.43 -10.84
N SER A 295 -30.53 -2.18 -11.36
CA SER A 295 -30.73 -1.92 -12.80
C SER A 295 -29.76 -0.86 -13.30
N GLY A 296 -29.03 -1.15 -14.38
CA GLY A 296 -28.02 -0.24 -14.94
C GLY A 296 -26.98 -0.97 -15.76
N THR A 297 -25.87 -0.29 -16.06
CA THR A 297 -24.75 -0.88 -16.82
C THR A 297 -23.48 -0.88 -15.99
N LEU A 298 -22.85 -2.05 -15.88
CA LEU A 298 -21.49 -2.22 -15.36
C LEU A 298 -20.53 -2.40 -16.54
N LEU A 299 -19.59 -1.47 -16.70
CA LEU A 299 -18.49 -1.56 -17.65
C LEU A 299 -17.27 -2.12 -16.93
N ILE A 300 -16.67 -3.17 -17.49
CA ILE A 300 -15.38 -3.71 -17.06
C ILE A 300 -14.43 -3.60 -18.24
N ARG A 301 -13.42 -2.76 -18.10
CA ARG A 301 -12.40 -2.57 -19.13
C ARG A 301 -11.04 -3.00 -18.61
N ALA A 302 -10.26 -3.69 -19.44
CA ALA A 302 -8.87 -4.00 -19.17
C ALA A 302 -7.99 -3.54 -20.35
N SER A 303 -6.99 -2.72 -20.05
CA SER A 303 -6.10 -2.10 -21.05
C SER A 303 -4.70 -1.91 -20.49
N ASN A 304 -3.74 -1.62 -21.38
CA ASN A 304 -2.38 -1.29 -21.01
C ASN A 304 -2.21 0.24 -20.89
N ALA A 305 -1.45 0.69 -19.88
CA ALA A 305 -1.10 2.09 -19.66
C ALA A 305 0.42 2.25 -19.51
N GLY A 306 0.94 3.38 -19.98
CA GLY A 306 2.38 3.60 -20.07
C GLY A 306 2.97 3.03 -21.38
N GLY A 307 4.26 3.31 -21.68
CA GLY A 307 4.88 2.92 -22.92
C GLY A 307 4.68 3.94 -24.06
N VAL A 308 5.11 3.57 -25.27
CA VAL A 308 5.28 4.49 -26.43
C VAL A 308 3.95 4.95 -27.05
N SER A 309 2.82 4.29 -26.75
CA SER A 309 1.50 4.65 -27.30
C SER A 309 0.37 4.23 -26.35
N PRO A 310 -0.01 5.08 -25.39
CA PRO A 310 -1.11 4.76 -24.48
C PRO A 310 -2.45 4.72 -25.23
N ALA A 311 -3.27 3.72 -24.91
CA ALA A 311 -4.66 3.66 -25.39
C ALA A 311 -5.46 4.89 -24.90
N PRO A 312 -6.48 5.35 -25.63
CA PRO A 312 -7.33 6.46 -25.20
C PRO A 312 -7.94 6.18 -23.81
N GLY A 313 -7.65 7.04 -22.82
CA GLY A 313 -8.10 6.91 -21.44
C GLY A 313 -7.14 6.22 -20.46
N ALA A 314 -5.98 5.74 -20.94
CA ALA A 314 -4.96 5.07 -20.12
C ALA A 314 -3.87 6.03 -19.59
N ALA A 315 -4.17 7.32 -19.45
CA ALA A 315 -3.25 8.27 -18.84
C ALA A 315 -3.01 7.93 -17.36
N LEU A 316 -1.73 7.94 -16.97
CA LEU A 316 -1.34 7.72 -15.56
C LEU A 316 -1.83 8.90 -14.71
N PRO A 317 -2.34 8.63 -13.49
CA PRO A 317 -2.75 9.67 -12.56
C PRO A 317 -1.58 10.59 -12.17
N PRO A 318 -1.85 11.87 -11.84
CA PRO A 318 -0.83 12.76 -11.30
C PRO A 318 -0.20 12.18 -10.03
N GLY A 319 1.13 12.13 -9.96
CA GLY A 319 1.88 11.61 -8.81
C GLY A 319 2.18 10.11 -8.83
N MET A 320 1.71 9.37 -9.82
CA MET A 320 2.09 7.97 -10.03
C MET A 320 3.47 7.88 -10.68
N ALA A 321 4.27 6.89 -10.27
CA ALA A 321 5.59 6.65 -10.85
C ALA A 321 5.46 6.34 -12.35
N ALA A 322 6.40 6.85 -13.16
CA ALA A 322 6.47 6.50 -14.56
C ALA A 322 6.78 4.99 -14.72
N GLY A 323 5.98 4.27 -15.53
CA GLY A 323 6.10 2.84 -15.70
C GLY A 323 5.04 2.27 -16.63
N GLU A 324 5.10 0.97 -16.88
CA GLU A 324 4.12 0.20 -17.64
C GLU A 324 3.17 -0.50 -16.69
N TYR A 325 1.87 -0.32 -16.89
CA TYR A 325 0.83 -0.83 -16.01
C TYR A 325 -0.28 -1.51 -16.80
N VAL A 326 -0.85 -2.56 -16.21
CA VAL A 326 -2.15 -3.10 -16.61
C VAL A 326 -3.21 -2.35 -15.83
N VAL A 327 -4.20 -1.82 -16.54
CA VAL A 327 -5.31 -1.05 -15.95
C VAL A 327 -6.58 -1.85 -16.04
N ILE A 328 -7.23 -2.05 -14.90
CA ILE A 328 -8.57 -2.63 -14.83
C ILE A 328 -9.52 -1.53 -14.36
N GLU A 329 -10.48 -1.17 -15.18
CA GLU A 329 -11.53 -0.20 -14.87
C GLU A 329 -12.85 -0.91 -14.64
N VAL A 330 -13.50 -0.62 -13.52
CA VAL A 330 -14.86 -1.05 -13.20
C VAL A 330 -15.70 0.21 -13.03
N ALA A 331 -16.64 0.45 -13.94
CA ALA A 331 -17.47 1.65 -13.93
C ALA A 331 -18.96 1.29 -13.94
N ASP A 332 -19.74 1.92 -13.07
CA ASP A 332 -21.19 1.76 -12.97
C ASP A 332 -21.95 3.04 -13.34
N THR A 333 -23.21 2.88 -13.72
CA THR A 333 -24.15 3.95 -13.99
C THR A 333 -25.08 4.23 -12.81
N GLY A 334 -24.60 4.02 -11.60
CA GLY A 334 -25.40 4.17 -10.38
C GLY A 334 -25.55 5.62 -9.91
N LYS A 335 -25.96 5.79 -8.66
CA LYS A 335 -26.24 7.11 -8.07
C LYS A 335 -25.01 8.02 -7.89
N GLY A 336 -23.78 7.46 -7.96
CA GLY A 336 -22.55 8.19 -7.71
C GLY A 336 -22.38 8.64 -6.26
N MET A 337 -21.31 9.43 -6.01
CA MET A 337 -20.93 9.92 -4.69
C MET A 337 -20.60 11.42 -4.73
N PRO A 338 -21.02 12.21 -3.72
CA PRO A 338 -20.56 13.58 -3.55
C PRO A 338 -19.11 13.63 -3.06
N PRO A 339 -18.41 14.77 -3.21
CA PRO A 339 -16.99 14.92 -2.90
C PRO A 339 -16.61 14.54 -1.45
N GLU A 340 -17.49 14.84 -0.49
CA GLU A 340 -17.24 14.54 0.93
C GLU A 340 -17.21 13.03 1.20
N ILE A 341 -18.03 12.25 0.49
CA ILE A 341 -18.04 10.78 0.57
C ILE A 341 -16.86 10.20 -0.19
N LEU A 342 -16.54 10.77 -1.36
CA LEU A 342 -15.44 10.31 -2.21
C LEU A 342 -14.09 10.37 -1.47
N GLN A 343 -13.83 11.44 -0.71
CA GLN A 343 -12.60 11.60 0.07
C GLN A 343 -12.43 10.54 1.16
N ARG A 344 -13.54 10.01 1.69
CA ARG A 344 -13.56 9.04 2.77
C ARG A 344 -13.81 7.60 2.31
N ALA A 345 -14.02 7.40 1.02
CA ALA A 345 -14.45 6.11 0.46
C ALA A 345 -13.46 4.95 0.71
N PHE A 346 -12.18 5.25 0.91
CA PHE A 346 -11.15 4.27 1.27
C PHE A 346 -10.92 4.12 2.78
N GLU A 347 -11.60 4.93 3.63
CA GLU A 347 -11.51 4.77 5.08
C GLU A 347 -12.14 3.44 5.50
N PRO A 348 -11.46 2.62 6.32
CA PRO A 348 -12.02 1.39 6.84
C PRO A 348 -13.30 1.64 7.65
N PHE A 349 -14.29 0.75 7.49
CA PHE A 349 -15.61 0.81 8.13
C PHE A 349 -16.50 1.98 7.70
N PHE A 350 -16.03 2.84 6.81
CA PHE A 350 -16.86 3.90 6.27
C PHE A 350 -17.91 3.34 5.30
N THR A 351 -19.18 3.58 5.59
CA THR A 351 -20.29 3.13 4.74
C THR A 351 -21.45 4.13 4.79
N THR A 352 -22.11 4.30 3.66
CA THR A 352 -23.35 5.06 3.53
C THR A 352 -24.60 4.16 3.55
N LYS A 353 -24.41 2.83 3.70
CA LYS A 353 -25.51 1.85 3.77
C LYS A 353 -26.06 1.77 5.18
N PRO A 354 -27.35 1.38 5.36
CA PRO A 354 -27.94 1.15 6.67
C PRO A 354 -27.15 0.10 7.49
N VAL A 355 -27.26 0.19 8.82
CA VAL A 355 -26.59 -0.74 9.75
C VAL A 355 -26.95 -2.20 9.38
N GLY A 356 -25.92 -3.03 9.21
CA GLY A 356 -26.04 -4.45 8.83
C GLY A 356 -26.09 -4.72 7.32
N GLN A 357 -26.16 -3.70 6.44
CA GLN A 357 -26.17 -3.90 4.99
C GLN A 357 -24.84 -3.57 4.28
N GLY A 358 -23.88 -3.01 5.00
CA GLY A 358 -22.54 -2.70 4.48
C GLY A 358 -21.49 -2.76 5.56
N THR A 359 -20.39 -3.45 5.29
CA THR A 359 -19.24 -3.58 6.22
C THR A 359 -18.32 -2.36 6.19
N GLY A 360 -18.38 -1.55 5.12
CA GLY A 360 -17.44 -0.45 4.88
C GLY A 360 -16.00 -0.89 4.62
N LEU A 361 -15.76 -2.18 4.33
CA LEU A 361 -14.42 -2.75 4.16
C LEU A 361 -14.04 -2.98 2.69
N GLY A 362 -15.00 -3.05 1.77
CA GLY A 362 -14.75 -3.47 0.38
C GLY A 362 -13.74 -2.58 -0.38
N LEU A 363 -13.89 -1.25 -0.32
CA LEU A 363 -12.98 -0.32 -1.00
C LEU A 363 -11.63 -0.20 -0.29
N SER A 364 -11.60 -0.24 1.04
CA SER A 364 -10.35 -0.21 1.80
C SER A 364 -9.50 -1.48 1.58
N MET A 365 -10.13 -2.65 1.42
CA MET A 365 -9.45 -3.89 1.04
C MET A 365 -8.89 -3.81 -0.38
N ALA A 366 -9.66 -3.29 -1.33
CA ALA A 366 -9.19 -3.08 -2.70
C ALA A 366 -7.95 -2.16 -2.73
N TYR A 367 -7.98 -1.06 -1.96
CA TYR A 367 -6.85 -0.17 -1.81
C TYR A 367 -5.61 -0.88 -1.23
N GLY A 368 -5.80 -1.64 -0.15
CA GLY A 368 -4.71 -2.40 0.50
C GLY A 368 -4.06 -3.42 -0.43
N PHE A 369 -4.87 -4.23 -1.13
CA PHE A 369 -4.40 -5.22 -2.09
C PHE A 369 -3.59 -4.57 -3.23
N VAL A 370 -4.12 -3.50 -3.83
CA VAL A 370 -3.47 -2.83 -4.97
C VAL A 370 -2.14 -2.21 -4.55
N LYS A 371 -2.09 -1.56 -3.38
CA LYS A 371 -0.83 -0.99 -2.85
C LYS A 371 0.19 -2.08 -2.49
N GLN A 372 -0.26 -3.22 -1.97
CA GLN A 372 0.58 -4.38 -1.67
C GLN A 372 1.15 -5.04 -2.94
N SER A 373 0.41 -4.99 -4.05
CA SER A 373 0.84 -5.45 -5.38
C SER A 373 1.75 -4.45 -6.10
N GLY A 374 2.19 -3.37 -5.44
CA GLY A 374 3.02 -2.32 -6.04
C GLY A 374 2.28 -1.41 -7.02
N GLY A 375 0.94 -1.46 -7.00
CA GLY A 375 0.06 -0.72 -7.89
C GLY A 375 -0.52 0.57 -7.29
N ASP A 376 -1.50 1.13 -8.01
CA ASP A 376 -2.31 2.25 -7.54
C ASP A 376 -3.79 2.09 -7.90
N ILE A 377 -4.67 2.78 -7.16
CA ILE A 377 -6.12 2.74 -7.37
C ILE A 377 -6.68 4.16 -7.37
N VAL A 378 -7.51 4.46 -8.37
CA VAL A 378 -8.14 5.77 -8.54
C VAL A 378 -9.64 5.60 -8.57
N LEU A 379 -10.33 6.43 -7.78
CA LEU A 379 -11.77 6.47 -7.68
C LEU A 379 -12.27 7.80 -8.25
N ALA A 380 -13.15 7.73 -9.22
CA ALA A 380 -13.85 8.89 -9.80
C ALA A 380 -15.36 8.68 -9.69
N SER A 381 -16.10 9.67 -9.19
CA SER A 381 -17.55 9.57 -9.03
C SER A 381 -18.20 10.93 -9.15
N GLU A 382 -19.37 10.96 -9.78
CA GLU A 382 -20.21 12.16 -9.89
C GLU A 382 -21.67 11.77 -9.59
N VAL A 383 -22.34 12.56 -8.76
CA VAL A 383 -23.72 12.29 -8.36
C VAL A 383 -24.63 12.22 -9.60
N GLY A 384 -25.35 11.11 -9.73
CA GLY A 384 -26.27 10.85 -10.86
C GLY A 384 -25.60 10.34 -12.14
N ARG A 385 -24.27 10.21 -12.19
CA ARG A 385 -23.54 9.66 -13.34
C ARG A 385 -22.88 8.31 -13.08
N GLY A 386 -22.71 7.95 -11.78
CA GLY A 386 -22.13 6.70 -11.37
C GLY A 386 -20.71 6.82 -10.82
N THR A 387 -20.02 5.68 -10.74
CA THR A 387 -18.69 5.58 -10.16
C THR A 387 -17.78 4.77 -11.07
N SER A 388 -16.54 5.22 -11.26
CA SER A 388 -15.47 4.48 -11.93
C SER A 388 -14.31 4.25 -10.97
N VAL A 389 -13.89 3.00 -10.82
CA VAL A 389 -12.72 2.57 -10.07
C VAL A 389 -11.70 2.03 -11.05
N ARG A 390 -10.51 2.62 -11.08
CA ARG A 390 -9.39 2.20 -11.92
C ARG A 390 -8.27 1.65 -11.07
N ILE A 391 -7.89 0.41 -11.33
CA ILE A 391 -6.81 -0.33 -10.67
C ILE A 391 -5.64 -0.38 -11.62
N PHE A 392 -4.46 0.05 -11.18
CA PHE A 392 -3.21 0.03 -11.92
C PHE A 392 -2.29 -1.02 -11.29
N LEU A 393 -1.92 -2.06 -12.02
CA LEU A 393 -0.99 -3.10 -11.57
C LEU A 393 0.28 -3.07 -12.44
N PRO A 394 1.49 -3.19 -11.87
CA PRO A 394 2.73 -3.19 -12.64
C PRO A 394 2.74 -4.32 -13.67
N ARG A 395 3.25 -4.05 -14.87
CA ARG A 395 3.48 -5.08 -15.88
C ARG A 395 4.50 -6.10 -15.39
N SER A 396 4.24 -7.38 -15.67
CA SER A 396 5.24 -8.46 -15.56
C SER A 396 5.77 -8.81 -16.95
N GLU A 397 7.09 -8.92 -17.10
CA GLU A 397 7.73 -9.39 -18.34
C GLU A 397 7.63 -10.91 -18.53
N MET A 398 7.26 -11.65 -17.46
CA MET A 398 7.09 -13.09 -17.51
C MET A 398 5.71 -13.44 -18.10
N GLU A 399 5.65 -14.48 -18.93
CA GLU A 399 4.37 -15.00 -19.42
C GLU A 399 3.62 -15.77 -18.33
N ALA A 400 2.31 -15.58 -18.30
CA ALA A 400 1.43 -16.31 -17.38
C ALA A 400 1.37 -17.79 -17.74
N ALA A 401 1.57 -18.69 -16.77
CA ALA A 401 1.33 -20.12 -16.96
C ALA A 401 -0.16 -20.33 -17.25
N GLN A 402 -0.48 -21.14 -18.27
CA GLN A 402 -1.88 -21.50 -18.55
C GLN A 402 -2.41 -22.36 -17.40
N PRO A 403 -3.55 -22.01 -16.79
CA PRO A 403 -4.19 -22.87 -15.78
C PRO A 403 -4.66 -24.17 -16.45
N GLU A 404 -4.29 -25.32 -15.87
CA GLU A 404 -4.92 -26.59 -16.22
C GLU A 404 -6.40 -26.54 -15.83
N ALA A 405 -7.30 -26.85 -16.77
CA ALA A 405 -8.73 -26.92 -16.54
C ALA A 405 -9.05 -28.01 -15.48
N PRO A 406 -9.90 -27.72 -14.49
CA PRO A 406 -10.32 -28.72 -13.53
C PRO A 406 -11.13 -29.80 -14.28
N ALA A 407 -10.67 -31.05 -14.19
CA ALA A 407 -11.41 -32.21 -14.72
C ALA A 407 -12.68 -32.44 -13.88
N ASP A 408 -13.83 -32.55 -14.54
CA ASP A 408 -15.10 -32.96 -13.94
C ASP A 408 -14.95 -34.37 -13.33
N VAL A 409 -15.03 -34.46 -12.00
CA VAL A 409 -14.85 -35.72 -11.28
C VAL A 409 -16.16 -36.09 -10.56
N PRO A 410 -16.75 -37.29 -10.81
CA PRO A 410 -17.95 -37.72 -10.09
C PRO A 410 -17.70 -37.84 -8.57
N LEU A 411 -18.64 -37.34 -7.77
CA LEU A 411 -18.66 -37.31 -6.31
C LEU A 411 -19.03 -38.68 -5.72
N PHE A 412 -18.09 -39.63 -5.69
CA PHE A 412 -18.30 -40.90 -4.94
C PHE A 412 -17.18 -41.11 -3.94
N GLY A 413 -17.54 -41.56 -2.73
CA GLY A 413 -16.63 -41.94 -1.67
C GLY A 413 -15.75 -43.13 -2.02
N GLY A 414 -14.87 -43.59 -1.14
CA GLY A 414 -13.95 -44.68 -1.31
C GLY A 414 -13.85 -45.55 -0.06
N LEU A 415 -13.05 -46.63 -0.19
CA LEU A 415 -12.75 -47.57 0.89
C LEU A 415 -11.40 -47.25 1.57
N GLU A 416 -10.81 -46.09 1.22
CA GLU A 416 -9.50 -45.69 1.72
C GLU A 416 -9.58 -45.26 3.19
N THR A 417 -8.45 -45.47 3.92
CA THR A 417 -8.31 -45.13 5.32
C THR A 417 -7.78 -43.72 5.47
N ILE A 418 -8.52 -42.84 6.14
CA ILE A 418 -8.17 -41.43 6.39
C ILE A 418 -7.92 -41.22 7.89
N LEU A 419 -6.75 -40.72 8.27
CA LEU A 419 -6.45 -40.26 9.62
C LEU A 419 -6.82 -38.78 9.73
N VAL A 420 -7.80 -38.44 10.57
CA VAL A 420 -8.20 -37.07 10.90
C VAL A 420 -7.48 -36.63 12.17
N VAL A 421 -6.77 -35.49 12.10
CA VAL A 421 -6.02 -34.92 13.21
C VAL A 421 -6.51 -33.49 13.46
N GLU A 422 -7.20 -33.30 14.58
CA GLU A 422 -7.87 -32.05 14.95
C GLU A 422 -7.94 -31.97 16.46
N ASP A 423 -7.55 -30.86 17.07
CA ASP A 423 -7.55 -30.69 18.52
C ASP A 423 -8.94 -30.40 19.07
N GLU A 424 -9.79 -29.69 18.32
CA GLU A 424 -11.14 -29.35 18.73
C GLU A 424 -12.10 -30.53 18.53
N GLU A 425 -12.62 -31.09 19.61
CA GLU A 425 -13.42 -32.33 19.63
C GLU A 425 -14.66 -32.26 18.73
N ASP A 426 -15.38 -31.13 18.75
CA ASP A 426 -16.60 -30.95 17.97
C ASP A 426 -16.31 -30.86 16.45
N VAL A 427 -15.21 -30.21 16.06
CA VAL A 427 -14.75 -30.13 14.66
C VAL A 427 -14.28 -31.49 14.19
N ARG A 428 -13.49 -32.21 15.02
CA ARG A 428 -13.00 -33.56 14.72
C ARG A 428 -14.16 -34.53 14.50
N SER A 429 -15.10 -34.57 15.45
CA SER A 429 -16.29 -35.46 15.39
C SER A 429 -17.14 -35.19 14.15
N SER A 430 -17.39 -33.89 13.84
CA SER A 430 -18.14 -33.51 12.63
C SER A 430 -17.43 -33.95 11.34
N THR A 431 -16.12 -33.77 11.27
CA THR A 431 -15.30 -34.14 10.11
C THR A 431 -15.27 -35.67 9.92
N CYS A 432 -15.07 -36.43 11.00
CA CYS A 432 -15.11 -37.90 10.99
C CYS A 432 -16.46 -38.42 10.50
N ALA A 433 -17.55 -37.83 11.00
CA ALA A 433 -18.89 -38.21 10.57
C ALA A 433 -19.16 -37.93 9.07
N ILE A 434 -18.69 -36.79 8.55
CA ILE A 434 -18.79 -36.47 7.11
C ILE A 434 -18.01 -37.50 6.28
N LEU A 435 -16.75 -37.78 6.64
CA LEU A 435 -15.90 -38.72 5.89
C LEU A 435 -16.45 -40.16 5.94
N SER A 436 -16.97 -40.59 7.10
CA SER A 436 -17.63 -41.88 7.25
C SER A 436 -18.90 -41.97 6.43
N ALA A 437 -19.73 -40.93 6.35
CA ALA A 437 -20.92 -40.86 5.49
C ALA A 437 -20.56 -40.87 4.00
N LEU A 438 -19.37 -40.44 3.63
CA LEU A 438 -18.82 -40.55 2.26
C LEU A 438 -18.23 -41.95 1.95
N GLY A 439 -18.16 -42.85 2.96
CA GLY A 439 -17.76 -44.25 2.78
C GLY A 439 -16.30 -44.54 3.12
N TYR A 440 -15.52 -43.54 3.62
CA TYR A 440 -14.13 -43.75 4.03
C TYR A 440 -14.01 -44.44 5.39
N GLU A 441 -12.95 -45.25 5.58
CA GLU A 441 -12.55 -45.70 6.90
C GLU A 441 -11.80 -44.57 7.65
N VAL A 442 -12.27 -44.18 8.84
CA VAL A 442 -11.76 -43.02 9.53
C VAL A 442 -11.06 -43.40 10.84
N LEU A 443 -9.82 -42.99 10.99
CA LEU A 443 -9.05 -42.98 12.22
C LEU A 443 -8.99 -41.54 12.75
N GLU A 444 -8.96 -41.38 14.07
CA GLU A 444 -8.89 -40.05 14.69
C GLU A 444 -7.74 -39.89 15.66
N ALA A 445 -7.15 -38.70 15.72
CA ALA A 445 -6.19 -38.27 16.71
C ALA A 445 -6.49 -36.84 17.15
N CYS A 446 -6.30 -36.53 18.43
CA CYS A 446 -6.58 -35.22 19.00
C CYS A 446 -5.36 -34.26 18.92
N ASP A 447 -4.17 -34.76 18.54
CA ASP A 447 -2.95 -33.97 18.39
C ASP A 447 -1.95 -34.63 17.42
N ALA A 448 -0.92 -33.87 17.05
CA ALA A 448 0.11 -34.35 16.15
C ALA A 448 0.96 -35.48 16.76
N ALA A 449 1.15 -35.54 18.07
CA ALA A 449 1.92 -36.57 18.73
C ALA A 449 1.23 -37.92 18.68
N GLY A 450 -0.08 -37.96 18.99
CA GLY A 450 -0.91 -39.16 18.85
C GLY A 450 -1.00 -39.65 17.39
N ALA A 451 -1.09 -38.71 16.44
CA ALA A 451 -1.08 -39.03 15.03
C ALA A 451 0.24 -39.69 14.58
N ILE A 452 1.40 -39.15 15.03
CA ILE A 452 2.71 -39.74 14.73
C ILE A 452 2.82 -41.16 15.31
N ALA A 453 2.37 -41.40 16.54
CA ALA A 453 2.34 -42.74 17.12
C ALA A 453 1.51 -43.73 16.29
N MET A 454 0.38 -43.28 15.71
CA MET A 454 -0.42 -44.11 14.78
C MET A 454 0.33 -44.39 13.46
N VAL A 455 0.97 -43.39 12.90
CA VAL A 455 1.79 -43.51 11.67
C VAL A 455 2.93 -44.50 11.89
N GLU A 456 3.61 -44.45 13.03
CA GLU A 456 4.71 -45.35 13.40
C GLU A 456 4.26 -46.77 13.77
N SER A 457 2.99 -46.96 14.15
CA SER A 457 2.45 -48.29 14.50
C SER A 457 2.28 -49.26 13.31
N GLY A 458 2.53 -48.79 12.07
CA GLY A 458 2.39 -49.59 10.87
C GLY A 458 0.95 -49.81 10.38
N ARG A 459 -0.02 -49.05 10.89
CA ARG A 459 -1.39 -49.06 10.39
C ARG A 459 -1.42 -48.54 8.97
N HIS A 460 -2.31 -49.15 8.15
CA HIS A 460 -2.53 -48.66 6.80
C HIS A 460 -3.31 -47.33 6.83
N ILE A 461 -2.72 -46.30 6.28
CA ILE A 461 -3.30 -44.96 6.16
C ILE A 461 -3.03 -44.46 4.75
N ASP A 462 -4.09 -44.12 4.00
CA ASP A 462 -3.98 -43.63 2.64
C ASP A 462 -3.84 -42.10 2.58
N LEU A 463 -4.46 -41.38 3.54
CA LEU A 463 -4.42 -39.93 3.63
C LEU A 463 -4.47 -39.47 5.09
N VAL A 464 -3.65 -38.49 5.42
CA VAL A 464 -3.71 -37.74 6.68
C VAL A 464 -4.36 -36.39 6.42
N PHE A 465 -5.48 -36.13 7.08
CA PHE A 465 -6.19 -34.85 7.08
C PHE A 465 -5.96 -34.15 8.41
N THR A 466 -5.20 -33.05 8.42
CA THR A 466 -4.73 -32.43 9.65
C THR A 466 -4.92 -30.92 9.66
N ASP A 467 -5.32 -30.36 10.82
CA ASP A 467 -5.22 -28.92 11.01
C ASP A 467 -3.73 -28.49 10.99
N VAL A 468 -3.49 -27.27 10.48
CA VAL A 468 -2.16 -26.65 10.48
C VAL A 468 -1.80 -26.15 11.87
N ILE A 469 -2.75 -25.55 12.59
CA ILE A 469 -2.53 -24.92 13.89
C ILE A 469 -3.14 -25.79 14.97
N MET A 470 -2.31 -26.53 15.66
CA MET A 470 -2.72 -27.35 16.81
C MET A 470 -1.80 -27.06 17.99
N PRO A 471 -2.34 -26.95 19.22
CA PRO A 471 -1.51 -26.79 20.43
C PRO A 471 -0.70 -28.06 20.70
N GLY A 472 0.53 -27.90 21.16
CA GLY A 472 1.36 -29.04 21.55
C GLY A 472 2.84 -28.90 21.19
N PRO A 473 3.67 -29.84 21.65
CA PRO A 473 5.12 -29.81 21.42
C PRO A 473 5.52 -30.24 20.01
N VAL A 474 4.59 -30.83 19.24
CA VAL A 474 4.82 -31.35 17.88
C VAL A 474 3.94 -30.58 16.90
N SER A 475 4.54 -30.04 15.86
CA SER A 475 3.82 -29.29 14.82
C SER A 475 3.20 -30.21 13.77
N SER A 476 2.16 -29.76 13.08
CA SER A 476 1.57 -30.44 11.92
C SER A 476 2.58 -30.67 10.77
N LEU A 477 3.60 -29.81 10.65
CA LEU A 477 4.68 -29.99 9.69
C LEU A 477 5.57 -31.19 10.04
N GLN A 478 5.90 -31.38 11.32
CA GLN A 478 6.64 -32.55 11.81
C GLN A 478 5.83 -33.83 11.59
N LEU A 479 4.49 -33.78 11.76
CA LEU A 479 3.62 -34.88 11.38
C LEU A 479 3.74 -35.20 9.88
N GLY A 480 3.72 -34.18 9.01
CA GLY A 480 3.89 -34.36 7.58
C GLY A 480 5.26 -34.96 7.20
N GLU A 481 6.32 -34.63 7.94
CA GLU A 481 7.64 -35.27 7.80
C GLU A 481 7.65 -36.74 8.25
N ALA A 482 6.99 -37.05 9.36
CA ALA A 482 6.84 -38.41 9.85
C ALA A 482 6.03 -39.27 8.84
N VAL A 483 4.95 -38.76 8.29
CA VAL A 483 4.15 -39.44 7.25
C VAL A 483 5.02 -39.74 6.03
N ARG A 484 5.78 -38.76 5.51
CA ARG A 484 6.69 -39.01 4.36
C ARG A 484 7.73 -40.04 4.63
N LYS A 485 8.24 -40.14 5.88
CA LYS A 485 9.26 -41.08 6.29
C LYS A 485 8.73 -42.50 6.49
N HIS A 486 7.60 -42.64 7.17
CA HIS A 486 7.09 -43.95 7.61
C HIS A 486 6.01 -44.53 6.67
N LEU A 487 5.23 -43.64 6.00
CA LEU A 487 4.16 -43.99 5.07
C LEU A 487 4.33 -43.22 3.75
N PRO A 488 5.38 -43.51 2.94
CA PRO A 488 5.69 -42.73 1.72
C PRO A 488 4.58 -42.79 0.66
N HIS A 489 3.63 -43.69 0.81
CA HIS A 489 2.46 -43.83 -0.05
C HIS A 489 1.30 -42.93 0.39
N ALA A 490 1.25 -42.49 1.65
CA ALA A 490 0.16 -41.70 2.17
C ALA A 490 0.28 -40.24 1.72
N GLN A 491 -0.86 -39.61 1.45
CA GLN A 491 -0.95 -38.18 1.15
C GLN A 491 -1.26 -37.37 2.40
N VAL A 492 -0.85 -36.09 2.43
CA VAL A 492 -1.19 -35.18 3.52
C VAL A 492 -2.02 -34.04 2.95
N LEU A 493 -3.21 -33.87 3.48
CA LEU A 493 -4.10 -32.73 3.23
C LEU A 493 -4.18 -31.89 4.50
N TYR A 494 -3.66 -30.70 4.44
CA TYR A 494 -3.76 -29.75 5.54
C TYR A 494 -5.07 -28.98 5.49
N THR A 495 -5.61 -28.62 6.65
CA THR A 495 -6.76 -27.71 6.75
C THR A 495 -6.42 -26.55 7.67
N SER A 496 -6.98 -25.38 7.38
CA SER A 496 -6.75 -24.20 8.20
C SER A 496 -7.92 -23.22 8.06
N GLY A 497 -8.28 -22.58 9.16
CA GLY A 497 -9.13 -21.38 9.15
C GLY A 497 -8.44 -20.17 8.52
N TYR A 498 -7.14 -20.29 8.25
CA TYR A 498 -6.28 -19.27 7.65
C TYR A 498 -5.73 -19.75 6.32
N ALA A 499 -5.79 -18.91 5.29
CA ALA A 499 -5.08 -19.21 4.06
C ALA A 499 -3.56 -19.26 4.31
N GLU A 500 -2.90 -20.26 3.81
CA GLU A 500 -1.47 -20.61 3.60
C GLU A 500 -0.34 -19.82 4.32
N GLY A 501 -0.59 -18.65 4.92
CA GLY A 501 0.45 -17.80 5.52
C GLY A 501 1.20 -18.40 6.70
N VAL A 502 0.66 -19.40 7.39
CA VAL A 502 1.30 -20.04 8.56
C VAL A 502 2.40 -21.01 8.10
N LEU A 503 2.20 -21.67 6.97
CA LEU A 503 3.18 -22.60 6.40
C LEU A 503 4.38 -21.89 5.78
N ALA A 504 4.20 -20.64 5.33
CA ALA A 504 5.28 -19.83 4.74
C ALA A 504 6.24 -19.22 5.78
N HIS A 505 5.81 -19.03 7.03
CA HIS A 505 6.60 -18.36 8.07
C HIS A 505 7.76 -19.22 8.61
N GLU A 506 7.70 -20.54 8.48
CA GLU A 506 8.79 -21.44 8.88
C GLU A 506 9.80 -21.74 7.77
N GLY A 507 9.74 -21.05 6.64
CA GLY A 507 10.82 -21.00 5.63
C GLY A 507 11.13 -22.31 4.89
N LYS A 508 10.29 -23.36 4.98
CA LYS A 508 10.56 -24.71 4.43
C LYS A 508 9.43 -25.31 3.61
N VAL A 509 8.51 -24.52 3.06
CA VAL A 509 7.42 -25.09 2.27
C VAL A 509 7.78 -25.13 0.80
N SER A 510 8.03 -26.35 0.29
CA SER A 510 8.09 -26.60 -1.14
C SER A 510 6.67 -26.49 -1.75
N ALA A 511 6.59 -26.19 -3.03
CA ALA A 511 5.36 -25.99 -3.83
C ALA A 511 4.34 -27.17 -3.87
N SER A 512 4.47 -28.15 -2.99
CA SER A 512 3.70 -29.41 -2.99
C SER A 512 2.75 -29.58 -1.78
N VAL A 513 2.51 -28.54 -0.97
CA VAL A 513 1.60 -28.65 0.18
C VAL A 513 0.15 -28.47 -0.27
N HIS A 514 -0.68 -29.48 0.04
CA HIS A 514 -2.09 -29.46 -0.28
C HIS A 514 -2.90 -28.90 0.89
N LEU A 515 -3.59 -27.78 0.68
CA LEU A 515 -4.38 -27.08 1.71
C LEU A 515 -5.86 -27.04 1.33
N LEU A 516 -6.74 -27.15 2.35
CA LEU A 516 -8.18 -26.93 2.27
C LEU A 516 -8.59 -25.91 3.33
N GLN A 517 -9.26 -24.83 2.93
CA GLN A 517 -9.66 -23.74 3.83
C GLN A 517 -10.92 -24.08 4.62
N LYS A 518 -10.93 -23.83 5.93
CA LYS A 518 -12.12 -23.87 6.80
C LYS A 518 -12.91 -22.54 6.67
N PRO A 519 -14.27 -22.58 6.67
CA PRO A 519 -15.13 -23.77 6.65
C PRO A 519 -15.19 -24.36 5.23
N TYR A 520 -15.13 -25.69 5.13
CA TYR A 520 -15.20 -26.41 3.86
C TYR A 520 -16.53 -27.16 3.70
N HIS A 521 -16.96 -27.28 2.45
CA HIS A 521 -18.13 -28.08 2.06
C HIS A 521 -17.74 -29.55 1.86
N PRO A 522 -18.59 -30.55 2.18
CA PRO A 522 -18.29 -31.96 1.92
C PRO A 522 -17.89 -32.26 0.49
N ASP A 523 -18.52 -31.59 -0.49
CA ASP A 523 -18.17 -31.72 -1.90
C ASP A 523 -16.75 -31.28 -2.20
N ALA A 524 -16.32 -30.16 -1.63
CA ALA A 524 -14.95 -29.64 -1.78
C ALA A 524 -13.93 -30.57 -1.08
N LEU A 525 -14.25 -31.06 0.11
CA LEU A 525 -13.43 -32.02 0.84
C LEU A 525 -13.28 -33.31 0.04
N SER A 526 -14.40 -33.91 -0.42
CA SER A 526 -14.41 -35.13 -1.25
C SER A 526 -13.62 -34.95 -2.54
N ALA A 527 -13.82 -33.84 -3.27
CA ALA A 527 -13.12 -33.57 -4.52
C ALA A 527 -11.59 -33.47 -4.28
N ARG A 528 -11.17 -32.79 -3.19
CA ARG A 528 -9.75 -32.61 -2.86
C ARG A 528 -9.09 -33.93 -2.48
N ILE A 529 -9.74 -34.72 -1.63
CA ILE A 529 -9.27 -36.07 -1.24
C ILE A 529 -9.11 -36.95 -2.47
N ARG A 530 -10.12 -37.01 -3.34
CA ARG A 530 -10.11 -37.81 -4.57
C ARG A 530 -8.99 -37.38 -5.53
N HIS A 531 -8.78 -36.10 -5.68
CA HIS A 531 -7.67 -35.59 -6.49
C HIS A 531 -6.32 -36.10 -6.00
N LEU A 532 -6.10 -36.08 -4.69
CA LEU A 532 -4.86 -36.53 -4.07
C LEU A 532 -4.64 -38.05 -4.21
N LEU A 533 -5.69 -38.82 -3.96
CA LEU A 533 -5.62 -40.28 -4.02
C LEU A 533 -5.45 -40.81 -5.47
N ARG A 534 -6.01 -40.13 -6.51
CA ARG A 534 -5.84 -40.50 -7.92
C ARG A 534 -4.41 -40.22 -8.46
N ARG A 535 -3.76 -39.17 -8.03
CA ARG A 535 -2.35 -38.90 -8.43
C ARG A 535 -1.42 -40.05 -8.06
N ARG A 536 -1.76 -40.81 -7.02
CA ARG A 536 -1.05 -42.04 -6.61
C ARG A 536 -1.21 -43.16 -7.66
N GLY A 537 -2.38 -43.38 -8.20
CA GLY A 537 -2.63 -44.44 -9.20
C GLY A 537 -1.79 -44.28 -10.47
N ASN A 538 -1.67 -43.06 -10.95
CA ASN A 538 -0.89 -42.77 -12.16
C ASN A 538 0.63 -42.83 -11.94
N ALA A 539 1.14 -42.43 -10.75
CA ALA A 539 2.58 -42.54 -10.42
C ALA A 539 3.02 -44.00 -10.24
N GLY A 540 2.15 -44.87 -9.68
CA GLY A 540 2.42 -46.28 -9.54
C GLY A 540 2.43 -47.07 -10.88
N GLN A 541 1.56 -46.68 -11.82
CA GLN A 541 1.55 -47.26 -13.16
C GLN A 541 2.73 -46.80 -14.03
N ALA A 542 3.18 -45.56 -13.90
CA ALA A 542 4.39 -45.10 -14.61
C ALA A 542 5.66 -45.78 -14.11
N ALA A 543 5.79 -46.05 -12.80
CA ALA A 543 6.92 -46.80 -12.23
C ALA A 543 6.93 -48.27 -12.61
N ALA A 544 5.74 -48.90 -12.72
CA ALA A 544 5.60 -50.30 -13.16
C ALA A 544 5.90 -50.48 -14.65
N SER A 545 5.60 -49.51 -15.50
CA SER A 545 5.87 -49.55 -16.94
C SER A 545 7.32 -49.29 -17.30
N SER A 546 8.07 -48.55 -16.47
CA SER A 546 9.53 -48.31 -16.67
C SER A 546 10.43 -49.49 -16.20
N GLY A 547 9.91 -50.36 -15.33
CA GLY A 547 10.64 -51.58 -14.87
C GLY A 547 10.52 -52.79 -15.81
N ALA A 548 9.57 -52.78 -16.77
CA ALA A 548 9.33 -53.91 -17.68
C ALA A 548 10.11 -53.86 -19.00
N THR A 549 10.91 -52.80 -19.23
CA THR A 549 11.72 -52.68 -20.47
C THR A 549 13.24 -52.86 -20.25
N ALA A 550 13.63 -53.39 -19.07
CA ALA A 550 15.03 -53.70 -18.75
C ALA A 550 15.20 -55.14 -18.32
N SER A 551 14.67 -56.12 -19.10
CA SER A 551 14.97 -57.54 -18.98
C SER A 551 15.25 -58.12 -20.37
#